data_4a912fd2bab43a5580229d4818b6bb08
#
_entry.id   4a912fd2bab43a5580229d4818b6bb08
#
_cell.length_a   1.000
_cell.length_b   1.000
_cell.length_c   1.000
_cell.angle_alpha   90.00
_cell.angle_beta   90.00
_cell.angle_gamma   90.00
#
_symmetry.space_group_name_H-M   'P 1'
#
loop_
_entity.id
_entity.type
_entity.pdbx_description
1 polymer ?
#
loop_
_entity_poly.entity_id
_entity_poly.type
_entity_poly.pdbx_seq_one_letter_code
_entity_poly.pdbx_strand_id
1 'polypeptide(L)'
;MSTILTRGHTQGKQKNIWALYQMYHLNLLFDMKRIFLFIVNLSFFSCDDVTPIEDNFVVEAFLFQGEKVDDIKIKETKLWNSDDTVDVMIGNANIKLYANGDEFDLTYDNFRQLYISNEDIDIISGSTYGIKVEVNNRVATAETIVPTKPVGLRLSKDKIVVPPLKLSPALPNILADLFQNSRTNIEWENSNNEYHYLTVKYVGDQDDPIFTDDFPGAIGEFFSNFSLQSAPSQDELYNVICMSLKNYGKYLVTLYKINDDY
;
A
#
# COMPACT_ATOMS: atom_id res chain seq x y z
N MET A 1 -31.80 90.21 23.31
CA MET A 1 -31.86 89.21 24.36
C MET A 1 -30.69 88.29 24.08
N SER A 2 -29.62 88.43 24.80
CA SER A 2 -28.33 87.82 24.57
C SER A 2 -28.22 86.59 25.48
N THR A 3 -27.83 85.48 24.90
CA THR A 3 -27.52 84.24 25.71
C THR A 3 -26.05 83.88 25.46
N ILE A 4 -25.28 83.96 26.47
CA ILE A 4 -23.85 83.61 26.56
C ILE A 4 -23.74 82.11 26.76
N LEU A 5 -22.99 81.42 25.86
CA LEU A 5 -22.60 80.05 26.05
C LEU A 5 -21.15 79.97 26.49
N THR A 6 -20.94 79.54 27.71
CA THR A 6 -19.62 79.33 28.31
C THR A 6 -18.99 78.02 27.78
N ARG A 7 -17.79 78.13 27.25
CA ARG A 7 -16.96 77.01 26.75
C ARG A 7 -16.37 76.29 27.91
N GLY A 8 -16.90 75.09 28.23
CA GLY A 8 -16.34 74.22 29.26
C GLY A 8 -15.11 73.45 28.77
N HIS A 9 -14.07 73.50 29.54
CA HIS A 9 -12.76 72.91 29.33
C HIS A 9 -12.80 71.38 29.38
N THR A 10 -12.60 70.67 28.30
CA THR A 10 -12.53 69.20 28.22
C THR A 10 -11.12 68.66 27.93
N GLN A 11 -10.04 69.43 28.29
CA GLN A 11 -8.67 68.96 28.03
C GLN A 11 -8.13 67.87 28.97
N GLY A 12 -8.72 67.66 30.16
CA GLY A 12 -8.26 66.69 31.14
C GLY A 12 -8.56 65.21 30.79
N LYS A 13 -9.70 64.95 30.16
CA LYS A 13 -10.14 63.59 29.87
C LYS A 13 -9.38 62.95 28.65
N GLN A 14 -8.93 63.76 27.71
CA GLN A 14 -8.27 63.26 26.52
C GLN A 14 -6.84 62.75 26.79
N LYS A 15 -6.11 63.35 27.72
CA LYS A 15 -4.76 62.94 28.09
C LYS A 15 -4.75 61.60 28.83
N ASN A 16 -5.77 61.26 29.64
CA ASN A 16 -5.86 60.01 30.36
C ASN A 16 -6.21 58.83 29.45
N ILE A 17 -7.00 59.06 28.37
CA ILE A 17 -7.35 58.04 27.39
C ILE A 17 -6.12 57.66 26.55
N TRP A 18 -5.31 58.62 26.13
CA TRP A 18 -4.03 58.34 25.42
C TRP A 18 -3.01 57.60 26.26
N ALA A 19 -2.89 57.90 27.54
CA ALA A 19 -2.00 57.18 28.43
C ALA A 19 -2.42 55.77 28.68
N LEU A 20 -3.74 55.50 28.81
CA LEU A 20 -4.30 54.16 28.90
C LEU A 20 -4.13 53.34 27.61
N TYR A 21 -4.30 53.99 26.44
CA TYR A 21 -4.10 53.35 25.15
C TYR A 21 -2.61 52.96 24.92
N GLN A 22 -1.66 53.81 25.29
CA GLN A 22 -0.25 53.48 25.23
C GLN A 22 0.17 52.38 26.20
N MET A 23 -0.39 52.36 27.41
CA MET A 23 -0.16 51.24 28.36
C MET A 23 -0.70 49.91 27.87
N TYR A 24 -1.90 49.92 27.24
CA TYR A 24 -2.47 48.70 26.64
C TYR A 24 -1.65 48.15 25.48
N HIS A 25 -1.16 49.05 24.60
CA HIS A 25 -0.28 48.63 23.48
C HIS A 25 1.08 48.14 23.96
N LEU A 26 1.60 48.72 25.03
CA LEU A 26 2.91 48.28 25.60
C LEU A 26 2.77 46.89 26.23
N ASN A 27 1.68 46.62 26.95
CA ASN A 27 1.43 45.33 27.56
C ASN A 27 1.17 44.25 26.47
N LEU A 28 0.42 44.58 25.42
CA LEU A 28 0.14 43.66 24.31
C LEU A 28 1.43 43.28 23.56
N LEU A 29 2.37 44.22 23.36
CA LEU A 29 3.66 43.97 22.75
C LEU A 29 4.59 43.12 23.66
N PHE A 30 4.48 43.27 24.97
CA PHE A 30 5.22 42.45 25.93
C PHE A 30 4.69 41.02 25.99
N ASP A 31 3.37 40.83 25.93
CA ASP A 31 2.76 39.53 25.91
C ASP A 31 3.01 38.80 24.56
N MET A 32 2.97 39.51 23.43
CA MET A 32 3.37 38.95 22.15
C MET A 32 4.82 38.50 22.08
N LYS A 33 5.75 39.28 22.67
CA LYS A 33 7.15 38.87 22.76
C LYS A 33 7.35 37.62 23.65
N ARG A 34 6.60 37.51 24.76
CA ARG A 34 6.61 36.30 25.59
C ARG A 34 6.08 35.09 24.91
N ILE A 35 4.94 35.21 24.16
CA ILE A 35 4.36 34.15 23.38
C ILE A 35 5.32 33.71 22.27
N PHE A 36 5.96 34.67 21.57
CA PHE A 36 6.92 34.35 20.51
C PHE A 36 8.17 33.64 21.08
N LEU A 37 8.66 34.05 22.24
CA LEU A 37 9.79 33.39 22.93
C LEU A 37 9.40 31.97 23.39
N PHE A 38 8.14 31.74 23.77
CA PHE A 38 7.63 30.43 24.16
C PHE A 38 7.50 29.49 22.94
N ILE A 39 7.01 30.02 21.81
CA ILE A 39 6.91 29.25 20.54
C ILE A 39 8.31 28.89 20.01
N VAL A 40 9.28 29.81 20.06
CA VAL A 40 10.65 29.54 19.64
C VAL A 40 11.32 28.49 20.53
N ASN A 41 11.07 28.48 21.84
CA ASN A 41 11.59 27.43 22.72
C ASN A 41 10.92 26.06 22.47
N LEU A 42 9.63 26.02 22.14
CA LEU A 42 8.95 24.74 21.79
C LEU A 42 9.51 24.12 20.50
N SER A 43 9.97 24.93 19.55
CA SER A 43 10.55 24.41 18.30
C SER A 43 11.93 23.74 18.47
N PHE A 44 12.63 23.98 19.59
CA PHE A 44 13.90 23.31 19.89
C PHE A 44 13.75 21.93 20.59
N PHE A 45 12.53 21.58 21.03
CA PHE A 45 12.26 20.27 21.65
C PHE A 45 11.70 19.23 20.67
N SER A 46 11.57 19.57 19.39
CA SER A 46 11.06 18.66 18.34
C SER A 46 12.20 18.03 17.54
N CYS A 47 13.30 17.70 18.15
CA CYS A 47 14.25 16.75 17.59
C CYS A 47 14.15 15.49 18.45
N ASP A 48 13.23 14.60 18.12
CA ASP A 48 13.42 13.21 18.49
C ASP A 48 14.67 12.75 17.74
N ASP A 49 15.73 12.45 18.49
CA ASP A 49 16.83 11.66 17.98
C ASP A 49 16.21 10.36 17.48
N VAL A 50 16.02 10.26 16.16
CA VAL A 50 15.74 9.00 15.50
C VAL A 50 16.99 8.17 15.74
N THR A 51 17.00 7.43 16.86
CA THR A 51 18.01 6.41 17.06
C THR A 51 17.97 5.52 15.83
N PRO A 52 19.10 5.34 15.11
CA PRO A 52 19.13 4.42 13.99
C PRO A 52 18.56 3.09 14.47
N ILE A 53 17.61 2.53 13.73
CA ILE A 53 17.09 1.18 14.00
C ILE A 53 18.25 0.26 13.63
N GLU A 54 19.18 0.09 14.57
CA GLU A 54 20.36 -0.73 14.36
C GLU A 54 19.92 -2.18 14.26
N ASP A 55 20.27 -2.81 13.13
CA ASP A 55 20.24 -4.26 12.88
C ASP A 55 18.91 -4.99 13.05
N ASN A 56 17.76 -4.37 12.86
CA ASN A 56 16.50 -5.08 12.79
C ASN A 56 16.38 -5.83 11.46
N PHE A 57 15.51 -6.83 11.43
CA PHE A 57 15.22 -7.58 10.22
C PHE A 57 13.71 -7.64 9.98
N VAL A 58 13.34 -7.84 8.73
CA VAL A 58 11.96 -8.01 8.28
C VAL A 58 11.75 -9.47 7.92
N VAL A 59 10.66 -10.05 8.39
CA VAL A 59 10.21 -11.40 8.03
C VAL A 59 9.04 -11.25 7.07
N GLU A 60 9.18 -11.79 5.87
CA GLU A 60 8.09 -11.99 4.92
C GLU A 60 7.84 -13.48 4.78
N ALA A 61 6.66 -13.92 5.15
CA ALA A 61 6.30 -15.33 5.10
C ALA A 61 4.88 -15.49 4.55
N PHE A 62 4.75 -16.23 3.45
CA PHE A 62 3.47 -16.54 2.85
C PHE A 62 3.24 -18.05 2.86
N LEU A 63 2.07 -18.45 3.34
CA LEU A 63 1.63 -19.85 3.37
C LEU A 63 0.37 -20.00 2.52
N PHE A 64 0.42 -20.91 1.55
CA PHE A 64 -0.69 -21.18 0.64
C PHE A 64 -1.23 -22.59 0.88
N GLN A 65 -2.55 -22.71 0.99
CA GLN A 65 -3.20 -24.01 1.17
C GLN A 65 -2.83 -24.98 0.05
N GLY A 66 -2.31 -26.16 0.43
CA GLY A 66 -1.94 -27.23 -0.49
C GLY A 66 -0.69 -26.97 -1.32
N GLU A 67 0.07 -25.93 -1.00
CA GLU A 67 1.36 -25.62 -1.62
C GLU A 67 2.50 -25.88 -0.64
N LYS A 68 3.72 -25.99 -1.17
CA LYS A 68 4.93 -26.15 -0.36
C LYS A 68 5.28 -24.86 0.36
N VAL A 69 5.93 -25.00 1.49
CA VAL A 69 6.52 -23.87 2.23
C VAL A 69 7.82 -23.47 1.54
N ASP A 70 7.73 -22.50 0.63
CA ASP A 70 8.84 -22.07 -0.21
C ASP A 70 8.82 -20.57 -0.59
N ASP A 71 8.13 -19.75 0.19
CA ASP A 71 8.07 -18.28 0.01
C ASP A 71 8.25 -17.55 1.36
N ILE A 72 9.39 -17.81 2.01
CA ILE A 72 9.77 -17.14 3.26
C ILE A 72 11.09 -16.40 3.03
N LYS A 73 11.10 -15.09 3.29
CA LYS A 73 12.25 -14.20 3.09
C LYS A 73 12.56 -13.44 4.37
N ILE A 74 13.85 -13.37 4.67
CA ILE A 74 14.36 -12.55 5.77
C ILE A 74 15.24 -11.47 5.15
N LYS A 75 14.92 -10.22 5.45
CA LYS A 75 15.56 -9.03 4.87
C LYS A 75 16.14 -8.15 5.95
N GLU A 76 17.21 -7.43 5.62
CA GLU A 76 17.68 -6.31 6.44
C GLU A 76 16.68 -5.15 6.40
N THR A 77 16.55 -4.43 7.51
CA THR A 77 15.79 -3.18 7.50
C THR A 77 16.55 -2.09 6.75
N LYS A 78 15.85 -1.28 5.98
CA LYS A 78 16.42 -0.12 5.29
C LYS A 78 16.09 1.18 6.04
N LEU A 79 17.00 2.13 5.98
CA LEU A 79 16.71 3.48 6.43
C LEU A 79 15.71 4.12 5.46
N TRP A 80 14.76 4.87 5.99
CA TRP A 80 13.70 5.54 5.20
C TRP A 80 14.24 6.46 4.09
N ASN A 81 15.42 7.03 4.28
CA ASN A 81 16.09 7.94 3.35
C ASN A 81 17.23 7.28 2.56
N SER A 82 17.31 5.95 2.55
CA SER A 82 18.31 5.22 1.76
C SER A 82 17.94 5.28 0.28
N ASP A 83 18.90 5.65 -0.58
CA ASP A 83 18.77 5.56 -2.04
C ASP A 83 18.85 4.10 -2.55
N ASP A 84 19.14 3.15 -1.66
CA ASP A 84 19.26 1.75 -1.99
C ASP A 84 17.88 1.11 -2.14
N THR A 85 17.54 0.73 -3.38
CA THR A 85 16.26 0.09 -3.74
C THR A 85 16.31 -1.43 -3.66
N VAL A 86 17.50 -2.03 -3.53
CA VAL A 86 17.68 -3.48 -3.54
C VAL A 86 17.56 -4.04 -2.12
N ASP A 87 16.69 -5.04 -1.94
CA ASP A 87 16.58 -5.75 -0.67
C ASP A 87 17.80 -6.62 -0.42
N VAL A 88 18.39 -6.52 0.78
CA VAL A 88 19.48 -7.37 1.23
C VAL A 88 18.88 -8.56 1.97
N MET A 89 19.08 -9.77 1.42
CA MET A 89 18.58 -11.01 2.01
C MET A 89 19.52 -11.55 3.07
N ILE A 90 18.96 -11.98 4.19
CA ILE A 90 19.70 -12.65 5.28
C ILE A 90 19.59 -14.15 5.09
N GLY A 91 20.70 -14.80 4.72
CA GLY A 91 20.75 -16.24 4.44
C GLY A 91 21.23 -17.11 5.61
N ASN A 92 21.53 -16.51 6.76
CA ASN A 92 22.06 -17.23 7.95
C ASN A 92 21.09 -17.20 9.15
N ALA A 93 19.81 -16.95 8.92
CA ALA A 93 18.81 -17.02 9.97
C ALA A 93 18.51 -18.48 10.36
N ASN A 94 18.26 -18.72 11.65
CA ASN A 94 17.68 -19.95 12.13
C ASN A 94 16.17 -19.81 12.18
N ILE A 95 15.44 -20.60 11.38
CA ILE A 95 13.99 -20.48 11.22
C ILE A 95 13.31 -21.78 11.56
N LYS A 96 12.32 -21.69 12.43
CA LYS A 96 11.43 -22.79 12.81
C LYS A 96 10.00 -22.43 12.42
N LEU A 97 9.37 -23.32 11.68
CA LEU A 97 7.94 -23.26 11.37
C LEU A 97 7.20 -24.25 12.27
N TYR A 98 6.15 -23.79 12.91
CA TYR A 98 5.25 -24.61 13.72
C TYR A 98 3.97 -24.85 12.92
N ALA A 99 3.68 -26.09 12.62
CA ALA A 99 2.55 -26.50 11.80
C ALA A 99 1.93 -27.78 12.36
N ASN A 100 0.62 -27.81 12.56
CA ASN A 100 -0.13 -29.00 12.99
C ASN A 100 0.38 -29.67 14.30
N GLY A 101 1.09 -28.90 15.15
CA GLY A 101 1.67 -29.37 16.42
C GLY A 101 3.12 -29.85 16.32
N ASP A 102 3.67 -29.86 15.12
CA ASP A 102 5.06 -30.25 14.85
C ASP A 102 5.93 -29.00 14.58
N GLU A 103 7.24 -29.18 14.71
CA GLU A 103 8.26 -28.17 14.46
C GLU A 103 9.12 -28.58 13.27
N PHE A 104 9.32 -27.65 12.31
CA PHE A 104 10.08 -27.87 11.08
C PHE A 104 11.19 -26.85 10.96
N ASP A 105 12.41 -27.29 10.70
CA ASP A 105 13.52 -26.39 10.39
C ASP A 105 13.52 -26.01 8.90
N LEU A 106 13.68 -24.70 8.60
CA LEU A 106 13.75 -24.20 7.23
C LEU A 106 15.21 -23.97 6.84
N THR A 107 15.51 -24.24 5.56
CA THR A 107 16.85 -24.09 4.99
C THR A 107 16.88 -22.99 3.93
N TYR A 108 17.99 -22.25 3.86
CA TYR A 108 18.16 -21.19 2.89
C TYR A 108 18.55 -21.73 1.51
N ASP A 109 17.75 -21.40 0.50
CA ASP A 109 18.07 -21.64 -0.92
C ASP A 109 18.81 -20.41 -1.46
N ASN A 110 20.13 -20.54 -1.68
CA ASN A 110 20.96 -19.46 -2.17
C ASN A 110 20.61 -19.00 -3.61
N PHE A 111 20.04 -19.88 -4.42
CA PHE A 111 19.66 -19.53 -5.79
C PHE A 111 18.37 -18.70 -5.84
N ARG A 112 17.38 -19.11 -5.07
CA ARG A 112 16.08 -18.43 -4.97
C ARG A 112 16.11 -17.27 -3.97
N GLN A 113 17.12 -17.21 -3.10
CA GLN A 113 17.25 -16.22 -2.00
C GLN A 113 16.06 -16.21 -1.03
N LEU A 114 15.60 -17.41 -0.65
CA LEU A 114 14.49 -17.59 0.28
C LEU A 114 14.68 -18.87 1.11
N TYR A 115 13.87 -19.00 2.15
CA TYR A 115 13.87 -20.19 3.00
C TYR A 115 12.79 -21.16 2.57
N ILE A 116 13.14 -22.43 2.51
CA ILE A 116 12.27 -23.54 2.09
C ILE A 116 12.26 -24.63 3.14
N SER A 117 11.16 -25.38 3.21
CA SER A 117 11.14 -26.65 3.91
C SER A 117 11.67 -27.76 3.01
N ASN A 118 12.53 -28.61 3.56
CA ASN A 118 12.93 -29.87 2.92
C ASN A 118 11.92 -31.00 3.16
N GLU A 119 11.02 -30.80 4.11
CA GLU A 119 9.95 -31.71 4.45
C GLU A 119 8.65 -31.31 3.76
N ASP A 120 7.80 -32.29 3.50
CA ASP A 120 6.49 -32.06 2.91
C ASP A 120 5.51 -31.68 4.02
N ILE A 121 5.26 -30.39 4.15
CA ILE A 121 4.37 -29.83 5.16
C ILE A 121 3.02 -29.56 4.50
N ASP A 122 1.98 -30.25 4.97
CA ASP A 122 0.61 -30.04 4.47
C ASP A 122 0.02 -28.77 5.10
N ILE A 123 -0.17 -27.74 4.26
CA ILE A 123 -0.79 -26.47 4.66
C ILE A 123 -2.30 -26.58 4.53
N ILE A 124 -2.97 -26.67 5.67
CA ILE A 124 -4.40 -26.90 5.80
C ILE A 124 -5.11 -25.59 6.16
N SER A 125 -6.19 -25.26 5.43
CA SER A 125 -7.03 -24.08 5.75
C SER A 125 -7.72 -24.24 7.11
N GLY A 126 -7.85 -23.12 7.83
CA GLY A 126 -8.40 -23.07 9.17
C GLY A 126 -7.43 -23.50 10.28
N SER A 127 -6.22 -23.94 9.91
CA SER A 127 -5.17 -24.29 10.88
C SER A 127 -4.29 -23.11 11.20
N THR A 128 -3.75 -23.12 12.42
CA THR A 128 -2.82 -22.10 12.92
C THR A 128 -1.39 -22.53 12.63
N TYR A 129 -0.59 -21.59 12.16
CA TYR A 129 0.84 -21.74 11.87
C TYR A 129 1.63 -20.66 12.59
N GLY A 130 2.74 -21.07 13.19
CA GLY A 130 3.65 -20.16 13.87
C GLY A 130 5.01 -20.14 13.18
N ILE A 131 5.71 -19.01 13.22
CA ILE A 131 7.09 -18.90 12.78
C ILE A 131 7.94 -18.28 13.88
N LYS A 132 9.13 -18.84 14.08
CA LYS A 132 10.18 -18.27 14.92
C LYS A 132 11.43 -18.09 14.08
N VAL A 133 11.93 -16.85 14.03
CA VAL A 133 13.13 -16.47 13.28
C VAL A 133 14.16 -15.93 14.25
N GLU A 134 15.38 -16.44 14.18
CA GLU A 134 16.50 -16.00 14.98
C GLU A 134 17.66 -15.55 14.09
N VAL A 135 18.08 -14.28 14.26
CA VAL A 135 19.19 -13.66 13.53
C VAL A 135 20.04 -12.89 14.53
N ASN A 136 21.35 -13.22 14.62
CA ASN A 136 22.31 -12.50 15.48
C ASN A 136 21.82 -12.30 16.94
N ASN A 137 21.28 -13.35 17.56
CA ASN A 137 20.69 -13.36 18.92
C ASN A 137 19.41 -12.51 19.08
N ARG A 138 18.82 -12.07 17.99
CA ARG A 138 17.48 -11.45 17.98
C ARG A 138 16.46 -12.45 17.51
N VAL A 139 15.29 -12.42 18.12
CA VAL A 139 14.20 -13.37 17.85
C VAL A 139 12.96 -12.59 17.45
N ALA A 140 12.36 -12.98 16.34
CA ALA A 140 11.01 -12.60 15.94
C ALA A 140 10.10 -13.83 15.94
N THR A 141 8.86 -13.63 16.34
CA THR A 141 7.82 -14.67 16.28
C THR A 141 6.55 -14.07 15.70
N ALA A 142 5.86 -14.85 14.89
CA ALA A 142 4.54 -14.52 14.39
C ALA A 142 3.67 -15.78 14.35
N GLU A 143 2.37 -15.59 14.38
CA GLU A 143 1.38 -16.65 14.26
C GLU A 143 0.28 -16.19 13.32
N THR A 144 -0.24 -17.10 12.49
CA THR A 144 -1.30 -16.81 11.54
C THR A 144 -2.22 -17.99 11.34
N ILE A 145 -3.44 -17.75 10.86
CA ILE A 145 -4.38 -18.80 10.47
C ILE A 145 -4.53 -18.75 8.93
N VAL A 146 -4.28 -19.88 8.28
CA VAL A 146 -4.49 -19.98 6.84
C VAL A 146 -6.00 -19.94 6.56
N PRO A 147 -6.51 -18.96 5.80
CA PRO A 147 -7.94 -18.81 5.59
C PRO A 147 -8.51 -19.95 4.74
N THR A 148 -9.82 -20.14 4.84
CA THR A 148 -10.53 -21.09 3.98
C THR A 148 -10.51 -20.64 2.53
N LYS A 149 -10.59 -21.58 1.60
CA LYS A 149 -10.59 -21.31 0.17
C LYS A 149 -11.74 -20.36 -0.21
N PRO A 150 -11.52 -19.35 -1.05
CA PRO A 150 -12.60 -18.51 -1.54
C PRO A 150 -13.60 -19.32 -2.37
N VAL A 151 -14.86 -18.89 -2.38
CA VAL A 151 -15.98 -19.57 -3.06
C VAL A 151 -16.71 -18.63 -4.00
N GLY A 152 -17.49 -19.19 -4.91
CA GLY A 152 -18.38 -18.42 -5.76
C GLY A 152 -17.70 -17.64 -6.89
N LEU A 153 -16.41 -17.90 -7.19
CA LEU A 153 -15.70 -17.23 -8.27
C LEU A 153 -16.40 -17.47 -9.61
N ARG A 154 -16.79 -16.39 -10.27
CA ARG A 154 -17.45 -16.43 -11.57
C ARG A 154 -17.05 -15.24 -12.45
N LEU A 155 -17.09 -15.44 -13.74
CA LEU A 155 -16.87 -14.41 -14.75
C LEU A 155 -18.20 -14.03 -15.38
N SER A 156 -18.47 -12.74 -15.56
CA SER A 156 -19.67 -12.29 -16.31
C SER A 156 -19.57 -12.64 -17.79
N LYS A 157 -18.34 -12.74 -18.32
CA LYS A 157 -18.02 -13.22 -19.67
C LYS A 157 -16.71 -14.02 -19.58
N ASP A 158 -16.65 -15.17 -20.19
CA ASP A 158 -15.45 -16.00 -20.31
C ASP A 158 -14.51 -15.55 -21.44
N LYS A 159 -14.98 -14.61 -22.26
CA LYS A 159 -14.25 -14.10 -23.42
C LYS A 159 -14.44 -12.60 -23.59
N ILE A 160 -13.33 -11.88 -23.72
CA ILE A 160 -13.28 -10.48 -24.16
C ILE A 160 -12.83 -10.46 -25.61
N VAL A 161 -13.61 -9.81 -26.49
CA VAL A 161 -13.26 -9.66 -27.89
C VAL A 161 -12.61 -8.30 -28.11
N VAL A 162 -11.38 -8.31 -28.61
CA VAL A 162 -10.63 -7.10 -28.96
C VAL A 162 -10.31 -7.20 -30.46
N PRO A 163 -10.79 -6.27 -31.31
CA PRO A 163 -10.44 -6.25 -32.72
C PRO A 163 -8.96 -5.87 -32.88
N PRO A 164 -8.32 -6.22 -34.01
CA PRO A 164 -6.98 -5.73 -34.31
C PRO A 164 -6.94 -4.21 -34.31
N LEU A 165 -6.11 -3.63 -33.46
CA LEU A 165 -5.97 -2.20 -33.32
C LEU A 165 -4.97 -1.68 -34.35
N LYS A 166 -5.38 -0.69 -35.15
CA LYS A 166 -4.52 -0.02 -36.15
C LYS A 166 -4.68 1.48 -36.03
N LEU A 167 -3.58 2.21 -36.25
CA LEU A 167 -3.61 3.66 -36.35
C LEU A 167 -4.51 4.10 -37.51
N SER A 168 -5.62 4.73 -37.19
CA SER A 168 -6.61 5.19 -38.18
C SER A 168 -7.46 6.32 -37.56
N PRO A 169 -8.13 7.14 -38.38
CA PRO A 169 -9.07 8.15 -37.86
C PRO A 169 -10.23 7.57 -37.03
N ALA A 170 -10.53 6.29 -37.19
CA ALA A 170 -11.57 5.57 -36.42
C ALA A 170 -11.07 5.09 -35.05
N LEU A 171 -9.77 5.06 -34.80
CA LEU A 171 -9.18 4.52 -33.57
C LEU A 171 -9.76 5.10 -32.28
N PRO A 172 -9.98 6.43 -32.13
CA PRO A 172 -10.57 6.99 -30.93
C PRO A 172 -11.95 6.43 -30.61
N ASN A 173 -12.79 6.20 -31.63
CA ASN A 173 -14.13 5.62 -31.46
C ASN A 173 -14.04 4.13 -31.09
N ILE A 174 -13.10 3.39 -31.69
CA ILE A 174 -12.86 1.99 -31.35
C ILE A 174 -12.40 1.88 -29.90
N LEU A 175 -11.46 2.70 -29.46
CA LEU A 175 -10.99 2.71 -28.06
C LEU A 175 -12.13 3.05 -27.09
N ALA A 176 -12.96 4.06 -27.42
CA ALA A 176 -14.11 4.42 -26.59
C ALA A 176 -15.12 3.27 -26.45
N ASP A 177 -15.40 2.53 -27.54
CA ASP A 177 -16.26 1.37 -27.51
C ASP A 177 -15.66 0.22 -26.68
N LEU A 178 -14.35 -0.03 -26.82
CA LEU A 178 -13.65 -1.05 -26.05
C LEU A 178 -13.67 -0.75 -24.55
N PHE A 179 -13.49 0.48 -24.14
CA PHE A 179 -13.60 0.88 -22.74
C PHE A 179 -14.99 0.62 -22.15
N GLN A 180 -16.02 0.82 -22.92
CA GLN A 180 -17.40 0.66 -22.46
C GLN A 180 -17.89 -0.80 -22.53
N ASN A 181 -17.54 -1.52 -23.59
CA ASN A 181 -18.19 -2.78 -23.96
C ASN A 181 -17.29 -4.01 -23.81
N SER A 182 -15.96 -3.83 -23.89
CA SER A 182 -14.99 -4.96 -23.83
C SER A 182 -14.39 -5.10 -22.43
N ARG A 183 -15.24 -5.54 -21.50
CA ARG A 183 -14.87 -5.81 -20.11
C ARG A 183 -15.53 -7.09 -19.63
N THR A 184 -14.93 -7.71 -18.63
CA THR A 184 -15.53 -8.78 -17.85
C THR A 184 -15.48 -8.44 -16.37
N ASN A 185 -16.55 -8.76 -15.68
CA ASN A 185 -16.60 -8.69 -14.22
C ASN A 185 -16.18 -10.05 -13.68
N ILE A 186 -15.31 -10.04 -12.71
CA ILE A 186 -14.93 -11.17 -11.90
C ILE A 186 -15.63 -10.97 -10.57
N GLU A 187 -16.51 -11.89 -10.20
CA GLU A 187 -17.34 -11.82 -9.00
C GLU A 187 -17.08 -13.04 -8.13
N TRP A 188 -17.23 -12.89 -6.82
CA TRP A 188 -17.13 -13.97 -5.84
C TRP A 188 -18.06 -13.74 -4.66
N GLU A 189 -18.19 -14.73 -3.77
CA GLU A 189 -18.99 -14.62 -2.57
C GLU A 189 -18.13 -14.16 -1.39
N ASN A 190 -18.58 -13.12 -0.68
CA ASN A 190 -17.89 -12.56 0.50
C ASN A 190 -18.87 -12.15 1.61
N SER A 191 -19.75 -13.07 2.03
CA SER A 191 -20.76 -12.79 3.07
C SER A 191 -20.18 -12.39 4.43
N ASN A 192 -18.91 -12.67 4.70
CA ASN A 192 -18.25 -12.40 5.98
C ASN A 192 -17.36 -11.14 5.95
N ASN A 193 -17.34 -10.40 4.84
CA ASN A 193 -16.48 -9.23 4.66
C ASN A 193 -14.98 -9.54 4.86
N GLU A 194 -14.54 -10.68 4.38
CA GLU A 194 -13.14 -11.12 4.45
C GLU A 194 -12.31 -10.45 3.35
N TYR A 195 -11.01 -10.29 3.59
CA TYR A 195 -10.13 -9.70 2.59
C TYR A 195 -9.81 -10.69 1.47
N HIS A 196 -9.93 -10.22 0.24
CA HIS A 196 -9.59 -10.96 -0.96
C HIS A 196 -8.57 -10.21 -1.80
N TYR A 197 -7.77 -10.98 -2.51
CA TYR A 197 -6.76 -10.50 -3.45
C TYR A 197 -6.88 -11.28 -4.76
N LEU A 198 -6.93 -10.59 -5.88
CA LEU A 198 -7.15 -11.20 -7.18
C LEU A 198 -5.97 -10.92 -8.11
N THR A 199 -5.53 -11.95 -8.83
CA THR A 199 -4.55 -11.83 -9.91
C THR A 199 -5.11 -12.35 -11.22
N VAL A 200 -4.71 -11.71 -12.34
CA VAL A 200 -5.00 -12.15 -13.69
C VAL A 200 -3.68 -12.31 -14.44
N LYS A 201 -3.26 -13.53 -14.69
CA LYS A 201 -1.96 -13.85 -15.29
C LYS A 201 -2.13 -14.40 -16.69
N TYR A 202 -1.36 -13.89 -17.64
CA TYR A 202 -1.28 -14.47 -18.98
C TYR A 202 -0.65 -15.87 -18.92
N VAL A 203 -1.32 -16.83 -19.60
CA VAL A 203 -0.89 -18.24 -19.67
C VAL A 203 -0.96 -18.77 -21.10
N GLY A 204 -0.86 -17.88 -22.09
CA GLY A 204 -0.80 -18.26 -23.51
C GLY A 204 0.57 -18.77 -23.90
N ASP A 205 0.63 -19.58 -24.94
CA ASP A 205 1.86 -20.20 -25.45
C ASP A 205 2.66 -19.28 -26.36
N GLN A 206 2.07 -18.18 -26.85
CA GLN A 206 2.68 -17.24 -27.79
C GLN A 206 2.50 -15.81 -27.32
N ASP A 207 3.51 -15.00 -27.57
CA ASP A 207 3.45 -13.56 -27.36
C ASP A 207 2.77 -12.92 -28.58
N ASP A 208 1.48 -12.59 -28.44
CA ASP A 208 0.65 -11.95 -29.47
C ASP A 208 0.12 -10.63 -28.91
N PRO A 209 0.88 -9.53 -29.02
CA PRO A 209 0.54 -8.28 -28.35
C PRO A 209 -0.71 -7.62 -28.96
N ILE A 210 -1.59 -7.11 -28.10
CA ILE A 210 -2.76 -6.33 -28.51
C ILE A 210 -2.33 -4.98 -29.11
N PHE A 211 -1.29 -4.37 -28.53
CA PHE A 211 -0.68 -3.14 -29.02
C PHE A 211 0.67 -3.46 -29.66
N THR A 212 0.77 -3.20 -30.95
CA THR A 212 2.03 -3.40 -31.71
C THR A 212 2.93 -2.16 -31.59
N ASP A 213 4.19 -2.30 -32.02
CA ASP A 213 5.20 -1.21 -32.00
C ASP A 213 4.79 0.00 -32.86
N ASP A 214 3.79 -0.14 -33.73
CA ASP A 214 3.22 0.95 -34.53
C ASP A 214 2.42 1.97 -33.68
N PHE A 215 2.08 1.62 -32.42
CA PHE A 215 1.39 2.53 -31.52
C PHE A 215 2.36 3.55 -30.92
N PRO A 216 1.97 4.85 -30.86
CA PRO A 216 2.79 5.85 -30.16
C PRO A 216 3.07 5.42 -28.72
N GLY A 217 4.34 5.57 -28.28
CA GLY A 217 4.80 5.12 -26.98
C GLY A 217 3.93 5.61 -25.81
N ALA A 218 3.41 6.85 -25.90
CA ALA A 218 2.49 7.41 -24.88
C ALA A 218 1.18 6.61 -24.71
N ILE A 219 0.67 5.99 -25.77
CA ILE A 219 -0.52 5.14 -25.71
C ILE A 219 -0.17 3.79 -25.06
N GLY A 220 0.96 3.20 -25.47
CA GLY A 220 1.46 1.96 -24.87
C GLY A 220 1.76 2.13 -23.37
N GLU A 221 2.40 3.23 -22.98
CA GLU A 221 2.67 3.56 -21.57
C GLU A 221 1.38 3.76 -20.77
N PHE A 222 0.38 4.43 -21.32
CA PHE A 222 -0.91 4.61 -20.66
C PHE A 222 -1.55 3.26 -20.31
N PHE A 223 -1.54 2.30 -21.24
CA PHE A 223 -2.14 0.98 -21.01
C PHE A 223 -1.26 0.06 -20.17
N SER A 224 0.05 0.24 -20.15
CA SER A 224 0.95 -0.53 -19.28
C SER A 224 0.73 -0.28 -17.79
N ASN A 225 0.11 0.84 -17.42
CA ASN A 225 -0.17 1.23 -16.04
C ASN A 225 -1.42 0.55 -15.43
N PHE A 226 -2.22 -0.16 -16.23
CA PHE A 226 -3.34 -0.93 -15.70
C PHE A 226 -2.84 -2.20 -15.02
N SER A 227 -3.14 -2.33 -13.74
CA SER A 227 -2.80 -3.53 -12.98
C SER A 227 -3.73 -4.68 -13.34
N LEU A 228 -3.17 -5.88 -13.51
CA LEU A 228 -3.90 -7.14 -13.61
C LEU A 228 -4.01 -7.84 -12.25
N GLN A 229 -3.88 -7.09 -11.18
CA GLN A 229 -4.07 -7.55 -9.82
C GLN A 229 -4.83 -6.50 -9.00
N SER A 230 -5.67 -6.95 -8.09
CA SER A 230 -6.36 -6.05 -7.16
C SER A 230 -5.43 -5.65 -6.01
N ALA A 231 -5.75 -4.56 -5.32
CA ALA A 231 -5.33 -4.42 -3.94
C ALA A 231 -6.16 -5.40 -3.07
N PRO A 232 -5.67 -5.79 -1.88
CA PRO A 232 -6.49 -6.47 -0.89
C PRO A 232 -7.74 -5.64 -0.57
N SER A 233 -8.92 -6.23 -0.70
CA SER A 233 -10.19 -5.56 -0.42
C SER A 233 -11.26 -6.53 0.05
N GLN A 234 -12.31 -5.99 0.65
CA GLN A 234 -13.52 -6.73 1.05
C GLN A 234 -14.59 -6.72 -0.04
N ASP A 235 -14.28 -6.19 -1.22
CA ASP A 235 -15.19 -6.18 -2.37
C ASP A 235 -15.50 -7.60 -2.86
N GLU A 236 -16.62 -7.73 -3.56
CA GLU A 236 -17.06 -8.97 -4.21
C GLU A 236 -16.95 -8.90 -5.73
N LEU A 237 -16.29 -7.86 -6.25
CA LEU A 237 -16.23 -7.54 -7.67
C LEU A 237 -14.90 -6.94 -8.06
N TYR A 238 -14.34 -7.44 -9.16
CA TYR A 238 -13.21 -6.82 -9.85
C TYR A 238 -13.49 -6.71 -11.36
N ASN A 239 -13.23 -5.55 -11.95
CA ASN A 239 -13.45 -5.29 -13.35
C ASN A 239 -12.16 -5.43 -14.16
N VAL A 240 -12.12 -6.35 -15.10
CA VAL A 240 -11.04 -6.44 -16.09
C VAL A 240 -11.52 -5.79 -17.38
N ILE A 241 -10.82 -4.74 -17.79
CA ILE A 241 -11.03 -4.08 -19.07
C ILE A 241 -10.03 -4.63 -20.11
N CYS A 242 -10.42 -4.70 -21.37
CA CYS A 242 -9.53 -5.24 -22.42
C CYS A 242 -8.20 -4.52 -22.53
N MET A 243 -8.16 -3.23 -22.16
CA MET A 243 -6.96 -2.39 -22.24
C MET A 243 -5.91 -2.71 -21.16
N SER A 244 -6.28 -3.45 -20.11
CA SER A 244 -5.32 -3.94 -19.12
C SER A 244 -4.62 -5.23 -19.59
N LEU A 245 -5.13 -5.86 -20.63
CA LEU A 245 -4.54 -7.07 -21.21
C LEU A 245 -3.44 -6.68 -22.19
N LYS A 246 -2.30 -7.36 -22.12
CA LYS A 246 -1.14 -7.07 -22.99
C LYS A 246 -1.18 -7.90 -24.28
N ASN A 247 -1.62 -9.14 -24.19
CA ASN A 247 -1.58 -10.11 -25.28
C ASN A 247 -2.97 -10.67 -25.59
N TYR A 248 -3.18 -11.12 -26.81
CA TYR A 248 -4.28 -12.03 -27.14
C TYR A 248 -3.97 -13.41 -26.57
N GLY A 249 -4.98 -14.13 -26.08
CA GLY A 249 -4.80 -15.49 -25.62
C GLY A 249 -5.52 -15.80 -24.32
N LYS A 250 -4.96 -16.73 -23.57
CA LYS A 250 -5.54 -17.25 -22.34
C LYS A 250 -4.99 -16.53 -21.11
N TYR A 251 -5.88 -16.26 -20.17
CA TYR A 251 -5.53 -15.68 -18.88
C TYR A 251 -6.06 -16.57 -17.77
N LEU A 252 -5.24 -16.79 -16.75
CA LEU A 252 -5.61 -17.45 -15.51
C LEU A 252 -6.04 -16.39 -14.51
N VAL A 253 -7.26 -16.52 -13.99
CA VAL A 253 -7.77 -15.72 -12.88
C VAL A 253 -7.61 -16.51 -11.61
N THR A 254 -6.90 -15.95 -10.63
CA THR A 254 -6.74 -16.57 -9.32
C THR A 254 -7.23 -15.61 -8.25
N LEU A 255 -8.15 -16.10 -7.42
CA LEU A 255 -8.67 -15.39 -6.27
C LEU A 255 -8.07 -16.01 -5.00
N TYR A 256 -7.45 -15.16 -4.20
CA TYR A 256 -6.92 -15.50 -2.89
C TYR A 256 -7.81 -14.87 -1.82
N LYS A 257 -8.00 -15.58 -0.74
CA LYS A 257 -8.50 -15.04 0.51
C LYS A 257 -7.32 -14.89 1.44
N ILE A 258 -7.21 -13.75 2.07
CA ILE A 258 -6.12 -13.42 2.99
C ILE A 258 -6.69 -13.18 4.38
N ASN A 259 -5.90 -13.42 5.39
CA ASN A 259 -6.31 -13.13 6.76
C ASN A 259 -6.14 -11.63 7.09
N ASP A 260 -6.67 -11.22 8.23
CA ASP A 260 -6.67 -9.82 8.67
C ASP A 260 -5.28 -9.30 9.08
N ASP A 261 -4.29 -10.20 9.19
CA ASP A 261 -2.90 -9.88 9.56
C ASP A 261 -2.04 -9.45 8.36
N TYR A 262 -2.60 -9.43 7.16
CA TYR A 262 -1.90 -9.11 5.90
C TYR A 262 -1.58 -7.62 5.75
#